data_353141d175763f99aff2520add67610a
#
_entry.id   353141d175763f99aff2520add67610a
#
_cell.length_a   1.000
_cell.length_b   1.000
_cell.length_c   1.000
_cell.angle_alpha   90.00
_cell.angle_beta   90.00
_cell.angle_gamma   90.00
#
_symmetry.space_group_name_H-M   'P 1'
#
loop_
_entity.id
_entity.type
_entity.pdbx_description
1 polymer ?
#
loop_
_entity_poly.entity_id
_entity_poly.type
_entity_poly.pdbx_seq_one_letter_code
_entity_poly.pdbx_strand_id
1 'polypeptide(L)'
;PVSFKNVSFAYALRKELDGFLQEKIGISAFTEDPREKEIIRPLLVCWGTSIIRNKIDRDYWVKNLKNTINNNRKTGFISIITDVRFINELKWIEREGGVSIFVEREGVGPTNPDELKFTDPLKKQCNLTFKWNNLSTFKSEGLALVKSFVQKHNLCQLTLPIKN
;
A
#
# COMPACT_ATOMS: atom_id res chain seq x y z
N PRO A 1 -20.22 2.53 13.84
CA PRO A 1 -19.13 3.20 13.14
C PRO A 1 -18.20 2.16 12.52
N VAL A 2 -17.85 2.35 11.24
CA VAL A 2 -16.92 1.47 10.52
C VAL A 2 -15.50 1.78 11.04
N SER A 3 -14.75 0.76 11.43
CA SER A 3 -13.38 0.90 11.92
C SER A 3 -12.39 0.44 10.85
N PHE A 4 -11.27 1.16 10.72
CA PHE A 4 -10.25 0.92 9.70
C PHE A 4 -8.90 0.55 10.32
N LYS A 5 -8.14 -0.29 9.62
CA LYS A 5 -6.74 -0.59 9.96
C LYS A 5 -5.86 -0.41 8.73
N ASN A 6 -4.79 0.36 8.88
CA ASN A 6 -3.76 0.46 7.86
C ASN A 6 -2.93 -0.83 7.83
N VAL A 7 -2.68 -1.33 6.62
CA VAL A 7 -1.83 -2.48 6.35
C VAL A 7 -0.94 -2.19 5.15
N SER A 8 0.16 -2.90 5.01
CA SER A 8 1.17 -2.63 4.00
C SER A 8 1.87 -3.92 3.59
N PHE A 9 2.11 -4.11 2.31
CA PHE A 9 2.95 -5.20 1.80
C PHE A 9 4.40 -5.05 2.29
N ALA A 10 4.90 -3.82 2.35
CA ALA A 10 6.24 -3.52 2.82
C ALA A 10 6.44 -3.80 4.31
N TYR A 11 5.38 -3.94 5.10
CA TYR A 11 5.52 -4.28 6.52
C TYR A 11 6.16 -5.66 6.72
N ALA A 12 5.69 -6.67 5.99
CA ALA A 12 6.26 -8.01 6.06
C ALA A 12 7.74 -8.02 5.63
N LEU A 13 8.06 -7.33 4.53
CA LEU A 13 9.43 -7.15 4.06
C LEU A 13 10.34 -6.51 5.13
N ARG A 14 9.90 -5.41 5.73
CA ARG A 14 10.66 -4.73 6.77
C ARG A 14 10.87 -5.63 7.99
N LYS A 15 9.81 -6.33 8.41
CA LYS A 15 9.88 -7.25 9.53
C LYS A 15 10.89 -8.39 9.32
N GLU A 16 11.01 -8.91 8.10
CA GLU A 16 11.99 -9.95 7.76
C GLU A 16 13.44 -9.45 7.86
N LEU A 17 13.68 -8.19 7.48
CA LEU A 17 15.03 -7.63 7.41
C LEU A 17 15.43 -6.81 8.64
N ASP A 18 14.51 -6.48 9.52
CA ASP A 18 14.74 -5.58 10.64
C ASP A 18 15.85 -6.05 11.57
N GLY A 19 15.79 -7.31 12.01
CA GLY A 19 16.82 -7.88 12.88
C GLY A 19 18.22 -7.89 12.24
N PHE A 20 18.30 -8.24 10.95
CA PHE A 20 19.55 -8.22 10.20
C PHE A 20 20.12 -6.80 10.08
N LEU A 21 19.29 -5.83 9.73
CA LEU A 21 19.72 -4.43 9.58
C LEU A 21 20.18 -3.85 10.92
N GLN A 22 19.45 -4.09 12.00
CA GLN A 22 19.83 -3.64 13.33
C GLN A 22 21.15 -4.26 13.78
N GLU A 23 21.33 -5.57 13.58
CA GLU A 23 22.57 -6.26 13.96
C GLU A 23 23.80 -5.77 13.16
N LYS A 24 23.65 -5.55 11.84
CA LYS A 24 24.79 -5.29 10.96
C LYS A 24 25.16 -3.82 10.85
N ILE A 25 24.19 -2.92 10.89
CA ILE A 25 24.40 -1.48 10.66
C ILE A 25 23.73 -0.57 11.70
N GLY A 26 23.07 -1.15 12.71
CA GLY A 26 22.40 -0.38 13.76
C GLY A 26 21.14 0.39 13.31
N ILE A 27 20.61 0.11 12.11
CA ILE A 27 19.45 0.82 11.52
C ILE A 27 18.26 -0.11 11.50
N SER A 28 17.11 0.36 12.04
CA SER A 28 15.86 -0.39 11.93
C SER A 28 15.26 -0.27 10.52
N ALA A 29 14.68 -1.36 10.01
CA ALA A 29 13.88 -1.31 8.79
C ALA A 29 12.64 -0.41 8.91
N PHE A 30 12.24 -0.07 10.13
CA PHE A 30 11.11 0.81 10.44
C PHE A 30 11.52 2.24 10.78
N THR A 31 12.79 2.60 10.58
CA THR A 31 13.29 3.96 10.84
C THR A 31 12.42 5.02 10.16
N GLU A 32 12.23 6.16 10.82
CA GLU A 32 11.59 7.34 10.26
C GLU A 32 12.59 8.40 9.77
N ASP A 33 13.89 8.24 10.10
CA ASP A 33 14.93 9.14 9.61
C ASP A 33 15.12 9.02 8.09
N PRO A 34 15.01 10.12 7.33
CA PRO A 34 15.17 10.10 5.87
C PRO A 34 16.55 9.61 5.41
N ARG A 35 17.62 9.92 6.15
CA ARG A 35 18.99 9.50 5.81
C ARG A 35 19.15 8.00 5.97
N GLU A 36 18.69 7.45 7.08
CA GLU A 36 18.70 6.01 7.31
C GLU A 36 17.83 5.27 6.27
N LYS A 37 16.65 5.82 5.93
CA LYS A 37 15.81 5.27 4.85
C LYS A 37 16.55 5.16 3.52
N GLU A 38 17.34 6.16 3.15
CA GLU A 38 18.14 6.12 1.92
C GLU A 38 19.23 5.04 1.96
N ILE A 39 19.86 4.82 3.13
CA ILE A 39 20.89 3.78 3.31
C ILE A 39 20.30 2.38 3.12
N ILE A 40 19.14 2.09 3.71
CA ILE A 40 18.54 0.74 3.69
C ILE A 40 17.69 0.46 2.44
N ARG A 41 17.23 1.50 1.74
CA ARG A 41 16.35 1.37 0.56
C ARG A 41 16.88 0.39 -0.50
N PRO A 42 18.17 0.42 -0.92
CA PRO A 42 18.67 -0.52 -1.92
C PRO A 42 18.52 -1.98 -1.52
N LEU A 43 18.76 -2.30 -0.23
CA LEU A 43 18.59 -3.66 0.27
C LEU A 43 17.11 -4.07 0.28
N LEU A 44 16.22 -3.19 0.74
CA LEU A 44 14.77 -3.46 0.73
C LEU A 44 14.25 -3.71 -0.67
N VAL A 45 14.67 -2.92 -1.66
CA VAL A 45 14.28 -3.11 -3.07
C VAL A 45 14.87 -4.40 -3.64
N CYS A 46 16.16 -4.66 -3.40
CA CYS A 46 16.82 -5.88 -3.86
C CYS A 46 16.12 -7.12 -3.29
N TRP A 47 15.93 -7.19 -1.99
CA TRP A 47 15.27 -8.32 -1.34
C TRP A 47 13.81 -8.46 -1.78
N GLY A 48 13.02 -7.40 -1.61
CA GLY A 48 11.58 -7.43 -1.83
C GLY A 48 11.17 -7.64 -3.28
N THR A 49 11.88 -7.02 -4.22
CA THR A 49 11.54 -7.06 -5.63
C THR A 49 12.45 -8.00 -6.42
N SER A 50 13.77 -7.77 -6.41
CA SER A 50 14.68 -8.48 -7.30
C SER A 50 14.82 -9.96 -6.93
N ILE A 51 14.84 -10.29 -5.64
CA ILE A 51 15.00 -11.66 -5.15
C ILE A 51 13.63 -12.30 -4.95
N ILE A 52 12.89 -11.86 -3.94
CA ILE A 52 11.66 -12.55 -3.53
C ILE A 52 10.63 -12.55 -4.65
N ARG A 53 10.21 -11.37 -5.13
CA ARG A 53 9.16 -11.26 -6.15
C ARG A 53 9.56 -11.86 -7.50
N ASN A 54 10.76 -11.57 -7.97
CA ASN A 54 11.16 -11.91 -9.33
C ASN A 54 11.79 -13.30 -9.47
N LYS A 55 12.35 -13.88 -8.39
CA LYS A 55 13.09 -15.15 -8.44
C LYS A 55 12.45 -16.27 -7.63
N ILE A 56 11.72 -15.94 -6.57
CA ILE A 56 11.16 -16.94 -5.65
C ILE A 56 9.66 -17.09 -5.87
N ASP A 57 8.88 -16.03 -5.58
CA ASP A 57 7.42 -16.07 -5.65
C ASP A 57 6.86 -14.66 -5.85
N ARG A 58 6.22 -14.45 -7.01
CA ARG A 58 5.60 -13.17 -7.36
C ARG A 58 4.52 -12.73 -6.35
N ASP A 59 3.83 -13.67 -5.74
CA ASP A 59 2.72 -13.44 -4.83
C ASP A 59 3.12 -13.56 -3.34
N TYR A 60 4.41 -13.67 -3.04
CA TYR A 60 4.92 -13.85 -1.68
C TYR A 60 4.35 -12.81 -0.70
N TRP A 61 4.43 -11.52 -1.02
CA TRP A 61 3.94 -10.44 -0.16
C TRP A 61 2.42 -10.47 -0.02
N VAL A 62 1.70 -10.83 -1.07
CA VAL A 62 0.25 -11.04 -1.04
C VAL A 62 -0.12 -12.16 -0.07
N LYS A 63 0.57 -13.29 -0.14
CA LYS A 63 0.34 -14.43 0.76
C LYS A 63 0.58 -14.07 2.22
N ASN A 64 1.63 -13.30 2.49
CA ASN A 64 1.94 -12.81 3.84
C ASN A 64 0.84 -11.88 4.39
N LEU A 65 0.30 -10.98 3.57
CA LEU A 65 -0.72 -10.03 4.00
C LEU A 65 -2.10 -10.67 4.20
N LYS A 66 -2.40 -11.75 3.49
CA LYS A 66 -3.71 -12.42 3.48
C LYS A 66 -4.22 -12.76 4.89
N ASN A 67 -3.36 -13.29 5.75
CA ASN A 67 -3.75 -13.66 7.12
C ASN A 67 -4.14 -12.43 7.95
N THR A 68 -3.41 -11.33 7.80
CA THR A 68 -3.72 -10.06 8.48
C THR A 68 -5.06 -9.50 8.02
N ILE A 69 -5.33 -9.49 6.71
CA ILE A 69 -6.61 -9.05 6.14
C ILE A 69 -7.77 -9.91 6.66
N ASN A 70 -7.61 -11.23 6.65
CA ASN A 70 -8.63 -12.14 7.16
C ASN A 70 -8.94 -11.93 8.64
N ASN A 71 -7.92 -11.70 9.47
CA ASN A 71 -8.10 -11.42 10.89
C ASN A 71 -8.79 -10.06 11.11
N ASN A 72 -8.43 -9.03 10.36
CA ASN A 72 -9.10 -7.74 10.41
C ASN A 72 -10.58 -7.87 10.04
N ARG A 73 -10.88 -8.60 8.96
CA ARG A 73 -12.26 -8.86 8.51
C ARG A 73 -13.09 -9.60 9.60
N LYS A 74 -12.53 -10.64 10.22
CA LYS A 74 -13.18 -11.37 11.31
C LYS A 74 -13.48 -10.49 12.53
N THR A 75 -12.68 -9.48 12.79
CA THR A 75 -12.82 -8.53 13.90
C THR A 75 -13.58 -7.25 13.51
N GLY A 76 -14.22 -7.21 12.34
CA GLY A 76 -15.06 -6.10 11.90
C GLY A 76 -14.30 -4.88 11.41
N PHE A 77 -13.00 -5.02 11.07
CA PHE A 77 -12.21 -3.92 10.52
C PHE A 77 -12.11 -3.99 9.00
N ILE A 78 -12.20 -2.82 8.37
CA ILE A 78 -11.81 -2.64 6.96
C ILE A 78 -10.31 -2.37 6.90
N SER A 79 -9.59 -3.15 6.08
CA SER A 79 -8.17 -2.94 5.85
C SER A 79 -7.94 -1.92 4.75
N ILE A 80 -7.08 -0.93 4.99
CA ILE A 80 -6.62 0.03 4.00
C ILE A 80 -5.17 -0.33 3.65
N ILE A 81 -4.94 -0.74 2.39
CA ILE A 81 -3.61 -1.06 1.88
C ILE A 81 -3.06 0.19 1.18
N THR A 82 -1.96 0.73 1.67
CA THR A 82 -1.46 2.06 1.25
C THR A 82 -0.28 2.01 0.28
N ASP A 83 0.21 0.82 -0.07
CA ASP A 83 1.45 0.63 -0.84
C ASP A 83 1.31 -0.37 -2.00
N VAL A 84 0.15 -0.41 -2.64
CA VAL A 84 -0.08 -1.22 -3.85
C VAL A 84 0.74 -0.67 -5.01
N ARG A 85 1.62 -1.48 -5.57
CA ARG A 85 2.56 -1.06 -6.63
C ARG A 85 2.59 -1.98 -7.83
N PHE A 86 1.99 -3.17 -7.73
CA PHE A 86 2.05 -4.18 -8.78
C PHE A 86 0.67 -4.71 -9.14
N ILE A 87 0.51 -5.08 -10.39
CA ILE A 87 -0.76 -5.57 -10.95
C ILE A 87 -1.28 -6.84 -10.26
N ASN A 88 -0.39 -7.74 -9.81
CA ASN A 88 -0.83 -8.93 -9.08
C ASN A 88 -1.42 -8.60 -7.70
N GLU A 89 -0.90 -7.56 -7.04
CA GLU A 89 -1.45 -7.04 -5.77
C GLU A 89 -2.84 -6.45 -6.00
N LEU A 90 -2.98 -5.59 -7.02
CA LEU A 90 -4.28 -5.02 -7.42
C LEU A 90 -5.30 -6.12 -7.72
N LYS A 91 -4.97 -7.07 -8.58
CA LYS A 91 -5.86 -8.18 -8.94
C LYS A 91 -6.23 -9.06 -7.75
N TRP A 92 -5.35 -9.21 -6.78
CA TRP A 92 -5.68 -9.90 -5.55
C TRP A 92 -6.69 -9.12 -4.71
N ILE A 93 -6.50 -7.81 -4.55
CA ILE A 93 -7.44 -6.93 -3.83
C ILE A 93 -8.83 -7.01 -4.46
N GLU A 94 -8.94 -6.94 -5.77
CA GLU A 94 -10.20 -7.05 -6.50
C GLU A 94 -10.88 -8.41 -6.27
N ARG A 95 -10.13 -9.51 -6.33
CA ARG A 95 -10.65 -10.87 -6.03
C ARG A 95 -11.14 -11.02 -4.60
N GLU A 96 -10.56 -10.29 -3.66
CA GLU A 96 -11.00 -10.24 -2.27
C GLU A 96 -12.18 -9.28 -2.04
N GLY A 97 -12.73 -8.67 -3.10
CA GLY A 97 -13.85 -7.72 -3.03
C GLY A 97 -13.45 -6.32 -2.56
N GLY A 98 -12.17 -5.98 -2.66
CA GLY A 98 -11.68 -4.65 -2.32
C GLY A 98 -11.92 -3.63 -3.43
N VAL A 99 -11.93 -2.34 -3.05
CA VAL A 99 -11.98 -1.19 -3.97
C VAL A 99 -10.60 -0.58 -4.07
N SER A 100 -10.12 -0.40 -5.30
CA SER A 100 -8.82 0.18 -5.59
C SER A 100 -8.95 1.65 -5.99
N ILE A 101 -8.10 2.49 -5.42
CA ILE A 101 -8.08 3.93 -5.66
C ILE A 101 -6.67 4.32 -6.09
N PHE A 102 -6.53 4.83 -7.31
CA PHE A 102 -5.28 5.42 -7.78
C PHE A 102 -5.19 6.85 -7.27
N VAL A 103 -4.16 7.15 -6.47
CA VAL A 103 -3.91 8.49 -5.94
C VAL A 103 -2.87 9.18 -6.81
N GLU A 104 -3.25 10.28 -7.42
CA GLU A 104 -2.41 11.07 -8.33
C GLU A 104 -2.13 12.45 -7.72
N ARG A 105 -0.88 12.88 -7.76
CA ARG A 105 -0.49 14.23 -7.40
C ARG A 105 0.25 14.88 -8.55
N GLU A 106 -0.15 16.12 -8.89
CA GLU A 106 0.46 16.86 -9.96
C GLU A 106 1.96 17.09 -9.73
N GLY A 107 2.79 16.84 -10.74
CA GLY A 107 4.24 17.01 -10.68
C GLY A 107 4.99 15.94 -9.85
N VAL A 108 4.30 14.92 -9.36
CA VAL A 108 4.91 13.83 -8.57
C VAL A 108 4.63 12.48 -9.19
N GLY A 109 5.69 11.74 -9.45
CA GLY A 109 5.63 10.37 -9.95
C GLY A 109 6.55 9.43 -9.16
N PRO A 110 6.51 8.13 -9.46
CA PRO A 110 7.41 7.17 -8.85
C PRO A 110 8.86 7.47 -9.24
N THR A 111 9.75 7.39 -8.28
CA THR A 111 11.21 7.58 -8.48
C THR A 111 11.90 6.29 -8.91
N ASN A 112 11.26 5.15 -8.70
CA ASN A 112 11.81 3.84 -9.05
C ASN A 112 11.38 3.44 -10.48
N PRO A 113 12.33 3.11 -11.40
CA PRO A 113 12.01 2.69 -12.77
C PRO A 113 11.08 1.47 -12.85
N ASP A 114 11.17 0.54 -11.91
CA ASP A 114 10.29 -0.63 -11.90
C ASP A 114 8.85 -0.26 -11.52
N GLU A 115 8.65 0.69 -10.62
CA GLU A 115 7.32 1.22 -10.31
C GLU A 115 6.74 2.03 -11.47
N LEU A 116 7.58 2.79 -12.18
CA LEU A 116 7.16 3.60 -13.32
C LEU A 116 6.49 2.74 -14.42
N LYS A 117 7.03 1.55 -14.67
CA LYS A 117 6.47 0.61 -15.67
C LYS A 117 5.03 0.20 -15.36
N PHE A 118 4.65 0.18 -14.09
CA PHE A 118 3.33 -0.27 -13.65
C PHE A 118 2.36 0.87 -13.35
N THR A 119 2.81 2.12 -13.36
CA THR A 119 1.96 3.29 -13.01
C THR A 119 0.76 3.41 -13.95
N ASP A 120 0.97 3.46 -15.25
CA ASP A 120 -0.11 3.58 -16.23
C ASP A 120 -1.03 2.35 -16.26
N PRO A 121 -0.52 1.10 -16.26
CA PRO A 121 -1.34 -0.08 -16.11
C PRO A 121 -2.19 -0.10 -14.84
N LEU A 122 -1.64 0.31 -13.69
CA LEU A 122 -2.37 0.39 -12.43
C LEU A 122 -3.47 1.46 -12.50
N LYS A 123 -3.14 2.66 -12.98
CA LYS A 123 -4.10 3.74 -13.14
C LYS A 123 -5.30 3.33 -13.99
N LYS A 124 -5.08 2.61 -15.09
CA LYS A 124 -6.13 2.13 -15.99
C LYS A 124 -7.01 1.04 -15.39
N GLN A 125 -6.48 0.25 -14.46
CA GLN A 125 -7.18 -0.89 -13.86
C GLN A 125 -7.81 -0.57 -12.51
N CYS A 126 -7.41 0.51 -11.81
CA CYS A 126 -8.03 0.91 -10.56
C CYS A 126 -9.49 1.30 -10.75
N ASN A 127 -10.33 0.96 -9.77
CA ASN A 127 -11.76 1.30 -9.78
C ASN A 127 -12.01 2.81 -9.79
N LEU A 128 -11.18 3.56 -9.07
CA LEU A 128 -11.32 4.99 -8.88
C LEU A 128 -9.98 5.71 -9.02
N THR A 129 -10.02 6.99 -9.40
CA THR A 129 -8.84 7.88 -9.38
C THR A 129 -9.14 9.07 -8.49
N PHE A 130 -8.24 9.32 -7.54
CA PHE A 130 -8.28 10.48 -6.66
C PHE A 130 -7.14 11.43 -7.01
N LYS A 131 -7.48 12.65 -7.46
CA LYS A 131 -6.49 13.68 -7.81
C LYS A 131 -6.23 14.59 -6.62
N TRP A 132 -4.96 14.75 -6.32
CA TRP A 132 -4.47 15.59 -5.23
C TRP A 132 -3.62 16.72 -5.79
N ASN A 133 -4.12 17.95 -5.74
CA ASN A 133 -3.48 19.07 -6.44
C ASN A 133 -2.44 19.83 -5.61
N ASN A 134 -2.58 19.90 -4.29
CA ASN A 134 -1.63 20.65 -3.45
C ASN A 134 -1.54 20.12 -2.01
N LEU A 135 -0.32 20.05 -1.45
CA LEU A 135 -0.07 19.66 -0.06
C LEU A 135 -0.11 20.83 0.92
N SER A 136 0.05 22.07 0.46
CA SER A 136 0.08 23.24 1.35
C SER A 136 -1.26 23.50 2.06
N THR A 137 -2.36 23.02 1.49
CA THR A 137 -3.73 23.17 2.00
C THR A 137 -4.26 21.91 2.72
N PHE A 138 -3.34 21.01 3.12
CA PHE A 138 -3.67 19.65 3.56
C PHE A 138 -4.70 19.57 4.70
N LYS A 139 -4.65 20.46 5.69
CA LYS A 139 -5.45 20.26 6.91
C LYS A 139 -6.95 20.55 6.78
N SER A 140 -7.34 21.52 5.97
CA SER A 140 -8.76 21.88 5.81
C SER A 140 -9.35 21.50 4.46
N GLU A 141 -8.72 21.93 3.39
CA GLU A 141 -9.20 21.66 2.02
C GLU A 141 -8.98 20.20 1.61
N GLY A 142 -7.84 19.60 1.99
CA GLY A 142 -7.56 18.19 1.74
C GLY A 142 -8.57 17.27 2.43
N LEU A 143 -8.96 17.58 3.67
CA LEU A 143 -9.98 16.80 4.37
C LEU A 143 -11.37 16.96 3.70
N ALA A 144 -11.72 18.16 3.26
CA ALA A 144 -12.96 18.40 2.54
C ALA A 144 -12.99 17.65 1.20
N LEU A 145 -11.87 17.65 0.46
CA LEU A 145 -11.72 16.92 -0.80
C LEU A 145 -11.90 15.40 -0.59
N VAL A 146 -11.23 14.84 0.42
CA VAL A 146 -11.37 13.41 0.77
C VAL A 146 -12.79 13.08 1.19
N LYS A 147 -13.43 13.89 2.03
CA LYS A 147 -14.82 13.68 2.44
C LYS A 147 -15.77 13.67 1.23
N SER A 148 -15.64 14.66 0.35
CA SER A 148 -16.42 14.75 -0.89
C SER A 148 -16.22 13.52 -1.77
N PHE A 149 -14.98 13.06 -1.96
CA PHE A 149 -14.67 11.86 -2.73
C PHE A 149 -15.30 10.61 -2.12
N VAL A 150 -15.15 10.41 -0.81
CA VAL A 150 -15.73 9.28 -0.07
C VAL A 150 -17.25 9.26 -0.18
N GLN A 151 -17.91 10.42 -0.04
CA GLN A 151 -19.37 10.54 -0.18
C GLN A 151 -19.82 10.27 -1.61
N LYS A 152 -19.16 10.89 -2.61
CA LYS A 152 -19.49 10.72 -4.04
C LYS A 152 -19.45 9.26 -4.47
N HIS A 153 -18.55 8.48 -3.93
CA HIS A 153 -18.36 7.07 -4.29
C HIS A 153 -18.95 6.09 -3.28
N ASN A 154 -19.74 6.56 -2.31
CA ASN A 154 -20.39 5.74 -1.28
C ASN A 154 -19.43 4.81 -0.51
N LEU A 155 -18.16 5.21 -0.34
CA LEU A 155 -17.14 4.36 0.26
C LEU A 155 -17.39 4.10 1.75
N CYS A 156 -18.21 4.91 2.43
CA CYS A 156 -18.64 4.67 3.80
C CYS A 156 -19.66 3.52 3.94
N GLN A 157 -20.26 3.07 2.84
CA GLN A 157 -21.24 1.98 2.81
C GLN A 157 -20.63 0.63 2.45
N LEU A 158 -19.29 0.55 2.36
CA LEU A 158 -18.59 -0.72 2.17
C LEU A 158 -18.84 -1.61 3.40
N THR A 159 -19.95 -2.35 3.35
CA THR A 159 -20.18 -3.44 4.28
C THR A 159 -19.31 -4.60 3.87
N LEU A 160 -18.58 -5.16 4.84
CA LEU A 160 -17.85 -6.41 4.62
C LEU A 160 -18.85 -7.47 4.13
N PRO A 161 -18.62 -8.12 2.97
CA PRO A 161 -19.43 -9.27 2.61
C PRO A 161 -19.20 -10.33 3.70
N ILE A 162 -20.22 -10.57 4.52
CA ILE A 162 -20.27 -11.71 5.42
C ILE A 162 -20.40 -12.92 4.50
N LYS A 163 -19.28 -13.55 4.17
CA LYS A 163 -19.32 -14.90 3.60
C LYS A 163 -19.69 -15.83 4.75
N ASN A 164 -20.96 -16.26 4.76
CA ASN A 164 -21.39 -17.43 5.49
C ASN A 164 -20.60 -18.66 5.07
#